data_cdff59ea88365a2d371bd3d4e8c1ba09
#
_entry.id   cdff59ea88365a2d371bd3d4e8c1ba09
#
_cell.length_a   1.000
_cell.length_b   1.000
_cell.length_c   1.000
_cell.angle_alpha   90.00
_cell.angle_beta   90.00
_cell.angle_gamma   90.00
#
_symmetry.space_group_name_H-M   'P 1'
#
loop_
_entity.id
_entity.type
_entity.pdbx_description
1 polymer ?
#
loop_
_entity_poly.entity_id
_entity_poly.type
_entity_poly.pdbx_seq_one_letter_code
_entity_poly.pdbx_strand_id
1 'polypeptide(L)'
;MNTSELLIRALNFEFLTADEGLFLFKNASTSDLMYTANELRKKQVPHNKVTWIIDRNVNTTNVCIANCKFCNFFRRPGHDESYITDIETYKVKIEETFRFGGDQLLLQGGHHPDLGLQFYVDLFKQLKELYPSLKLHSLGPPEIAHIAKLEGLSHTEVLKALMEAGLDSLPGAGAEILNDRVRRLISKGKCGGQEWLDVMRAAHQLGLTTSATMMFGHIETLEERFEHLVWLREVQSEKPVNSKGFIAFIPWPFQDDGTLLKKVRGITNQVSADEYIRMIALSRIMLPNVKNI
;
A
#
# COMPACT_ATOMS: atom_id res chain seq x y z
N MET A 1 -3.74 29.06 -13.83
CA MET A 1 -4.44 27.76 -13.97
C MET A 1 -5.93 27.98 -13.82
N ASN A 2 -6.75 27.23 -14.55
CA ASN A 2 -8.21 27.31 -14.51
C ASN A 2 -8.77 25.94 -14.08
N THR A 3 -9.62 25.90 -13.06
CA THR A 3 -10.20 24.66 -12.51
C THR A 3 -11.01 23.90 -13.56
N SER A 4 -11.87 24.56 -14.32
CA SER A 4 -12.71 23.91 -15.33
C SER A 4 -11.89 23.27 -16.45
N GLU A 5 -10.85 23.94 -16.92
CA GLU A 5 -9.93 23.40 -17.93
C GLU A 5 -9.21 22.13 -17.43
N LEU A 6 -8.68 22.16 -16.21
CA LEU A 6 -8.01 21.00 -15.61
C LEU A 6 -8.95 19.81 -15.42
N LEU A 7 -10.20 20.06 -15.00
CA LEU A 7 -11.19 18.99 -14.85
C LEU A 7 -11.61 18.39 -16.19
N ILE A 8 -11.70 19.21 -17.26
CA ILE A 8 -11.94 18.71 -18.64
C ILE A 8 -10.78 17.85 -19.11
N ARG A 9 -9.53 18.27 -18.91
CA ARG A 9 -8.34 17.46 -19.22
C ARG A 9 -8.33 16.14 -18.47
N ALA A 10 -8.66 16.16 -17.19
CA ALA A 10 -8.80 14.95 -16.38
C ALA A 10 -9.84 13.98 -16.95
N LEU A 11 -11.03 14.48 -17.36
CA LEU A 11 -12.08 13.67 -18.00
C LEU A 11 -11.65 13.02 -19.31
N ASN A 12 -10.61 13.53 -19.98
CA ASN A 12 -9.96 12.96 -21.14
C ASN A 12 -8.79 12.02 -20.79
N PHE A 13 -8.62 11.67 -19.51
CA PHE A 13 -7.53 10.83 -18.99
C PHE A 13 -6.14 11.44 -19.17
N GLU A 14 -6.03 12.75 -19.34
CA GLU A 14 -4.76 13.44 -19.36
C GLU A 14 -4.13 13.45 -17.95
N PHE A 15 -2.82 13.25 -17.90
CA PHE A 15 -2.07 13.32 -16.67
C PHE A 15 -1.90 14.77 -16.22
N LEU A 16 -2.41 15.09 -15.04
CA LEU A 16 -2.17 16.37 -14.40
C LEU A 16 -0.84 16.35 -13.62
N THR A 17 -0.14 17.47 -13.56
CA THR A 17 1.05 17.61 -12.74
C THR A 17 0.71 17.66 -11.24
N ALA A 18 1.71 17.51 -10.36
CA ALA A 18 1.51 17.67 -8.92
C ALA A 18 0.97 19.07 -8.57
N ASP A 19 1.49 20.11 -9.22
CA ASP A 19 1.03 21.51 -9.02
C ASP A 19 -0.41 21.71 -9.48
N GLU A 20 -0.83 21.09 -10.59
CA GLU A 20 -2.21 21.14 -11.09
C GLU A 20 -3.17 20.42 -10.12
N GLY A 21 -2.75 19.26 -9.59
CA GLY A 21 -3.49 18.54 -8.56
C GLY A 21 -3.66 19.37 -7.27
N LEU A 22 -2.56 19.97 -6.82
CA LEU A 22 -2.56 20.89 -5.68
C LEU A 22 -3.45 22.12 -5.91
N PHE A 23 -3.40 22.69 -7.11
CA PHE A 23 -4.26 23.80 -7.49
C PHE A 23 -5.75 23.41 -7.42
N LEU A 24 -6.12 22.24 -7.95
CA LEU A 24 -7.47 21.71 -7.85
C LEU A 24 -7.88 21.48 -6.38
N PHE A 25 -6.99 20.95 -5.56
CA PHE A 25 -7.25 20.76 -4.13
C PHE A 25 -7.59 22.09 -3.44
N LYS A 26 -6.91 23.15 -3.76
CA LYS A 26 -7.10 24.47 -3.12
C LYS A 26 -8.28 25.27 -3.69
N ASN A 27 -8.63 25.11 -4.98
CA ASN A 27 -9.50 26.04 -5.69
C ASN A 27 -10.77 25.42 -6.30
N ALA A 28 -10.83 24.11 -6.55
CA ALA A 28 -12.05 23.49 -7.06
C ALA A 28 -13.07 23.26 -5.93
N SER A 29 -14.35 23.27 -6.24
CA SER A 29 -15.38 22.88 -5.29
C SER A 29 -15.34 21.36 -5.05
N THR A 30 -15.71 20.90 -3.85
CA THR A 30 -15.79 19.47 -3.55
C THR A 30 -16.78 18.76 -4.46
N SER A 31 -17.89 19.41 -4.84
CA SER A 31 -18.88 18.89 -5.78
C SER A 31 -18.31 18.67 -7.18
N ASP A 32 -17.51 19.60 -7.70
CA ASP A 32 -16.90 19.45 -9.03
C ASP A 32 -15.86 18.32 -9.05
N LEU A 33 -15.05 18.20 -7.98
CA LEU A 33 -14.10 17.09 -7.81
C LEU A 33 -14.82 15.74 -7.77
N MET A 34 -15.89 15.63 -6.97
CA MET A 34 -16.70 14.42 -6.85
C MET A 34 -17.38 14.06 -8.18
N TYR A 35 -17.94 15.02 -8.88
CA TYR A 35 -18.55 14.82 -10.19
C TYR A 35 -17.53 14.28 -11.19
N THR A 36 -16.39 14.94 -11.33
CA THR A 36 -15.32 14.54 -12.24
C THR A 36 -14.78 13.14 -11.92
N ALA A 37 -14.52 12.86 -10.63
CA ALA A 37 -14.07 11.55 -10.18
C ALA A 37 -15.10 10.45 -10.48
N ASN A 38 -16.40 10.73 -10.30
CA ASN A 38 -17.47 9.78 -10.62
C ASN A 38 -17.59 9.52 -12.12
N GLU A 39 -17.47 10.54 -12.97
CA GLU A 39 -17.46 10.35 -14.43
C GLU A 39 -16.24 9.54 -14.90
N LEU A 40 -15.06 9.78 -14.33
CA LEU A 40 -13.88 8.94 -14.57
C LEU A 40 -14.13 7.49 -14.15
N ARG A 41 -14.70 7.28 -12.96
CA ARG A 41 -15.05 5.94 -12.47
C ARG A 41 -16.00 5.22 -13.44
N LYS A 42 -17.03 5.89 -13.95
CA LYS A 42 -17.96 5.31 -14.94
C LYS A 42 -17.27 4.90 -16.23
N LYS A 43 -16.32 5.70 -16.71
CA LYS A 43 -15.52 5.38 -17.89
C LYS A 43 -14.57 4.20 -17.67
N GLN A 44 -13.92 4.12 -16.50
CA GLN A 44 -12.98 3.05 -16.14
C GLN A 44 -13.67 1.73 -15.82
N VAL A 45 -14.84 1.81 -15.18
CA VAL A 45 -15.63 0.66 -14.71
C VAL A 45 -17.08 0.88 -15.14
N PRO A 46 -17.42 0.57 -16.41
CA PRO A 46 -18.69 0.97 -17.03
C PRO A 46 -19.93 0.20 -16.55
N HIS A 47 -19.81 -0.60 -15.50
CA HIS A 47 -20.93 -1.29 -14.88
C HIS A 47 -21.21 -0.73 -13.48
N ASN A 48 -22.45 -0.85 -13.02
CA ASN A 48 -22.88 -0.38 -11.69
C ASN A 48 -22.58 -1.38 -10.54
N LYS A 49 -21.73 -2.38 -10.80
CA LYS A 49 -21.34 -3.36 -9.77
C LYS A 49 -20.17 -2.80 -8.96
N VAL A 50 -20.32 -2.84 -7.65
CA VAL A 50 -19.22 -2.65 -6.69
C VAL A 50 -18.84 -4.04 -6.18
N THR A 51 -17.59 -4.40 -6.37
CA THR A 51 -17.04 -5.66 -5.86
C THR A 51 -16.32 -5.42 -4.54
N TRP A 52 -16.24 -6.45 -3.74
CA TRP A 52 -15.55 -6.47 -2.45
C TRP A 52 -14.86 -7.82 -2.29
N ILE A 53 -13.89 -7.88 -1.40
CA ILE A 53 -13.14 -9.09 -1.09
C ILE A 53 -13.26 -9.39 0.40
N ILE A 54 -13.40 -10.66 0.73
CA ILE A 54 -13.24 -11.15 2.10
C ILE A 54 -11.83 -11.70 2.19
N ASP A 55 -10.99 -11.04 2.94
CA ASP A 55 -9.67 -11.54 3.30
C ASP A 55 -9.47 -11.52 4.82
N ARG A 56 -8.40 -12.14 5.27
CA ARG A 56 -8.02 -12.14 6.67
C ARG A 56 -6.62 -11.59 6.83
N ASN A 57 -6.52 -10.50 7.60
CA ASN A 57 -5.19 -10.02 8.01
C ASN A 57 -4.59 -10.98 9.06
N VAL A 58 -3.40 -11.50 8.76
CA VAL A 58 -2.59 -12.29 9.69
C VAL A 58 -1.19 -11.71 9.73
N ASN A 59 -0.79 -11.26 10.90
CA ASN A 59 0.56 -10.73 11.07
C ASN A 59 1.52 -11.89 11.35
N THR A 60 2.53 -12.05 10.48
CA THR A 60 3.55 -13.10 10.62
C THR A 60 4.31 -12.98 11.93
N THR A 61 4.64 -11.74 12.32
CA THR A 61 5.30 -11.41 13.57
C THR A 61 5.04 -9.96 13.96
N ASN A 62 5.04 -9.66 15.26
CA ASN A 62 5.05 -8.29 15.74
C ASN A 62 6.48 -7.78 16.06
N VAL A 63 7.49 -8.63 15.95
CA VAL A 63 8.89 -8.22 16.14
C VAL A 63 9.34 -7.34 14.97
N CYS A 64 9.78 -6.10 15.26
CA CYS A 64 10.13 -5.15 14.22
C CYS A 64 11.26 -4.21 14.63
N ILE A 65 12.30 -4.13 13.80
CA ILE A 65 13.41 -3.19 13.98
C ILE A 65 13.19 -1.83 13.31
N ALA A 66 12.13 -1.67 12.50
CA ALA A 66 11.88 -0.42 11.76
C ALA A 66 11.46 0.75 12.65
N ASN A 67 10.87 0.49 13.83
CA ASN A 67 10.54 1.49 14.84
C ASN A 67 9.73 2.68 14.30
N CYS A 68 8.66 2.39 13.55
CA CYS A 68 7.78 3.42 12.98
C CYS A 68 7.00 4.13 14.10
N LYS A 69 7.05 5.46 14.12
CA LYS A 69 6.46 6.26 15.20
C LYS A 69 4.93 6.31 15.18
N PHE A 70 4.31 5.91 14.09
CA PHE A 70 2.84 5.80 13.95
C PHE A 70 2.31 4.40 14.24
N CYS A 71 3.20 3.40 14.41
CA CYS A 71 2.80 2.01 14.59
C CYS A 71 2.73 1.65 16.08
N ASN A 72 1.57 1.18 16.53
CA ASN A 72 1.37 0.68 17.89
C ASN A 72 1.53 -0.85 17.99
N PHE A 73 1.68 -1.51 16.86
CA PHE A 73 1.68 -2.97 16.76
C PHE A 73 3.04 -3.58 17.10
N PHE A 74 4.14 -2.94 16.71
CA PHE A 74 5.46 -3.55 16.79
C PHE A 74 5.93 -3.76 18.22
N ARG A 75 6.73 -4.82 18.40
CA ARG A 75 7.55 -5.08 19.60
C ARG A 75 9.01 -5.16 19.21
N ARG A 76 9.90 -4.78 20.13
CA ARG A 76 11.35 -4.95 19.91
C ARG A 76 11.72 -6.42 20.08
N PRO A 77 12.81 -6.90 19.43
CA PRO A 77 13.34 -8.25 19.70
C PRO A 77 13.54 -8.48 21.21
N GLY A 78 13.09 -9.64 21.71
CA GLY A 78 13.19 -10.01 23.12
C GLY A 78 12.13 -9.38 24.05
N HIS A 79 11.13 -8.69 23.52
CA HIS A 79 10.01 -8.21 24.33
C HIS A 79 9.08 -9.37 24.73
N ASP A 80 8.54 -9.37 25.95
CA ASP A 80 7.69 -10.46 26.48
C ASP A 80 6.44 -10.75 25.64
N GLU A 81 5.90 -9.73 24.95
CA GLU A 81 4.75 -9.86 24.04
C GLU A 81 5.16 -10.16 22.59
N SER A 82 6.45 -10.48 22.35
CA SER A 82 6.92 -10.83 21.00
C SER A 82 6.38 -12.17 20.57
N TYR A 83 6.00 -12.30 19.30
CA TYR A 83 5.57 -13.57 18.74
C TYR A 83 5.97 -13.72 17.26
N ILE A 84 6.05 -14.97 16.84
CA ILE A 84 5.97 -15.41 15.44
C ILE A 84 4.72 -16.28 15.36
N THR A 85 3.85 -16.02 14.41
CA THR A 85 2.58 -16.77 14.25
C THR A 85 2.88 -18.20 13.84
N ASP A 86 2.38 -19.16 14.62
CA ASP A 86 2.50 -20.58 14.36
C ASP A 86 1.49 -21.08 13.32
N ILE A 87 1.75 -22.29 12.79
CA ILE A 87 0.93 -22.86 11.71
C ILE A 87 -0.50 -23.18 12.16
N GLU A 88 -0.70 -23.54 13.44
CA GLU A 88 -2.05 -23.83 13.96
C GLU A 88 -2.90 -22.55 14.01
N THR A 89 -2.31 -21.43 14.36
CA THR A 89 -2.98 -20.13 14.30
C THR A 89 -3.34 -19.77 12.85
N TYR A 90 -2.46 -20.03 11.87
CA TYR A 90 -2.79 -19.84 10.46
C TYR A 90 -3.97 -20.71 10.04
N LYS A 91 -3.98 -22.00 10.37
CA LYS A 91 -5.08 -22.93 10.03
C LYS A 91 -6.43 -22.39 10.52
N VAL A 92 -6.52 -22.03 11.80
CA VAL A 92 -7.76 -21.48 12.39
C VAL A 92 -8.25 -20.26 11.61
N LYS A 93 -7.34 -19.32 11.28
CA LYS A 93 -7.69 -18.10 10.56
C LYS A 93 -8.09 -18.37 9.10
N ILE A 94 -7.44 -19.32 8.43
CA ILE A 94 -7.76 -19.70 7.05
C ILE A 94 -9.13 -20.38 6.98
N GLU A 95 -9.38 -21.32 7.86
CA GLU A 95 -10.67 -22.04 7.92
C GLU A 95 -11.83 -21.08 8.24
N GLU A 96 -11.61 -20.13 9.14
CA GLU A 96 -12.58 -19.07 9.40
C GLU A 96 -12.81 -18.21 8.13
N THR A 97 -11.76 -17.86 7.40
CA THR A 97 -11.86 -17.09 6.15
C THR A 97 -12.68 -17.84 5.10
N PHE A 98 -12.40 -19.13 4.89
CA PHE A 98 -13.15 -19.96 3.95
C PHE A 98 -14.62 -20.12 4.36
N ARG A 99 -14.89 -20.28 5.66
CA ARG A 99 -16.26 -20.35 6.18
C ARG A 99 -17.08 -19.09 5.88
N PHE A 100 -16.42 -17.90 5.82
CA PHE A 100 -17.06 -16.65 5.43
C PHE A 100 -17.05 -16.38 3.91
N GLY A 101 -16.58 -17.33 3.10
CA GLY A 101 -16.52 -17.20 1.64
C GLY A 101 -15.33 -16.41 1.10
N GLY A 102 -14.33 -16.11 1.93
CA GLY A 102 -13.06 -15.56 1.50
C GLY A 102 -12.10 -16.64 1.02
N ASP A 103 -11.09 -16.26 0.28
CA ASP A 103 -10.06 -17.17 -0.25
C ASP A 103 -8.64 -16.59 -0.16
N GLN A 104 -8.46 -15.50 0.58
CA GLN A 104 -7.22 -14.76 0.62
C GLN A 104 -6.78 -14.45 2.06
N LEU A 105 -5.46 -14.53 2.29
CA LEU A 105 -4.82 -13.90 3.45
C LEU A 105 -4.09 -12.64 3.04
N LEU A 106 -4.22 -11.58 3.84
CA LEU A 106 -3.32 -10.44 3.85
C LEU A 106 -2.26 -10.69 4.91
N LEU A 107 -1.08 -11.12 4.47
CA LEU A 107 0.06 -11.42 5.34
C LEU A 107 1.02 -10.23 5.38
N GLN A 108 1.12 -9.61 6.52
CA GLN A 108 2.06 -8.54 6.81
C GLN A 108 2.73 -8.83 8.16
N GLY A 109 3.82 -8.13 8.46
CA GLY A 109 4.48 -8.33 9.74
C GLY A 109 5.50 -7.26 10.04
N GLY A 110 6.22 -7.46 11.14
CA GLY A 110 7.37 -6.64 11.49
C GLY A 110 8.60 -7.04 10.67
N HIS A 111 9.55 -6.10 10.51
CA HIS A 111 10.89 -6.40 10.01
C HIS A 111 11.66 -7.14 11.09
N HIS A 112 11.50 -8.45 11.13
CA HIS A 112 12.21 -9.32 12.08
C HIS A 112 13.68 -9.44 11.67
N PRO A 113 14.64 -9.32 12.58
CA PRO A 113 16.07 -9.36 12.22
C PRO A 113 16.54 -10.73 11.69
N ASP A 114 15.88 -11.81 12.07
CA ASP A 114 16.31 -13.18 11.78
C ASP A 114 15.38 -13.95 10.83
N LEU A 115 14.25 -13.39 10.41
CA LEU A 115 13.35 -14.03 9.45
C LEU A 115 13.70 -13.60 8.03
N GLY A 116 14.61 -14.35 7.42
CA GLY A 116 15.07 -14.16 6.04
C GLY A 116 14.15 -14.81 5.00
N LEU A 117 14.63 -14.86 3.75
CA LEU A 117 13.88 -15.37 2.61
C LEU A 117 13.39 -16.82 2.81
N GLN A 118 14.26 -17.69 3.35
CA GLN A 118 13.93 -19.11 3.53
C GLN A 118 12.72 -19.32 4.44
N PHE A 119 12.59 -18.52 5.51
CA PHE A 119 11.43 -18.58 6.39
C PHE A 119 10.12 -18.36 5.63
N TYR A 120 10.05 -17.32 4.80
CA TYR A 120 8.84 -17.00 4.04
C TYR A 120 8.57 -18.01 2.91
N VAL A 121 9.61 -18.53 2.27
CA VAL A 121 9.50 -19.61 1.28
C VAL A 121 8.89 -20.86 1.90
N ASP A 122 9.36 -21.28 3.06
CA ASP A 122 8.86 -22.47 3.76
C ASP A 122 7.41 -22.25 4.23
N LEU A 123 7.12 -21.07 4.80
CA LEU A 123 5.77 -20.71 5.22
C LEU A 123 4.77 -20.75 4.04
N PHE A 124 5.12 -20.14 2.91
CA PHE A 124 4.21 -20.07 1.76
C PHE A 124 3.98 -21.44 1.15
N LYS A 125 5.04 -22.26 0.99
CA LYS A 125 4.92 -23.65 0.53
C LYS A 125 4.02 -24.46 1.46
N GLN A 126 4.22 -24.38 2.76
CA GLN A 126 3.41 -25.10 3.74
C GLN A 126 1.92 -24.66 3.69
N LEU A 127 1.65 -23.36 3.58
CA LEU A 127 0.29 -22.84 3.46
C LEU A 127 -0.38 -23.30 2.16
N LYS A 128 0.35 -23.31 1.04
CA LYS A 128 -0.15 -23.78 -0.26
C LYS A 128 -0.35 -25.29 -0.32
N GLU A 129 0.47 -26.06 0.38
CA GLU A 129 0.31 -27.50 0.51
C GLU A 129 -0.96 -27.84 1.29
N LEU A 130 -1.19 -27.16 2.42
CA LEU A 130 -2.37 -27.35 3.25
C LEU A 130 -3.66 -26.83 2.59
N TYR A 131 -3.57 -25.71 1.89
CA TYR A 131 -4.69 -25.00 1.30
C TYR A 131 -4.37 -24.53 -0.12
N PRO A 132 -4.40 -25.41 -1.14
CA PRO A 132 -3.98 -25.09 -2.51
C PRO A 132 -4.74 -23.93 -3.16
N SER A 133 -6.01 -23.69 -2.77
CA SER A 133 -6.83 -22.60 -3.31
C SER A 133 -6.60 -21.24 -2.62
N LEU A 134 -5.88 -21.23 -1.49
CA LEU A 134 -5.61 -20.02 -0.73
C LEU A 134 -4.74 -19.05 -1.52
N LYS A 135 -5.15 -17.80 -1.57
CA LYS A 135 -4.35 -16.71 -2.15
C LYS A 135 -3.53 -16.02 -1.08
N LEU A 136 -2.25 -15.81 -1.38
CA LEU A 136 -1.31 -15.11 -0.51
C LEU A 136 -1.07 -13.70 -1.06
N HIS A 137 -1.75 -12.70 -0.47
CA HIS A 137 -1.49 -11.28 -0.67
C HIS A 137 -0.54 -10.83 0.43
N SER A 138 0.78 -10.87 0.16
CA SER A 138 1.73 -10.93 1.26
C SER A 138 2.91 -10.03 1.06
N LEU A 139 3.47 -9.56 2.17
CA LEU A 139 4.68 -8.75 2.27
C LEU A 139 4.61 -7.45 1.48
N GLY A 140 4.74 -6.33 2.15
CA GLY A 140 4.82 -5.03 1.47
C GLY A 140 6.23 -4.75 0.95
N PRO A 141 6.43 -3.72 0.11
CA PRO A 141 7.75 -3.34 -0.38
C PRO A 141 8.81 -3.14 0.69
N PRO A 142 8.53 -2.55 1.89
CA PRO A 142 9.53 -2.47 2.92
C PRO A 142 9.98 -3.82 3.48
N GLU A 143 9.10 -4.83 3.48
CA GLU A 143 9.45 -6.20 3.90
C GLU A 143 10.31 -6.89 2.83
N ILE A 144 9.97 -6.72 1.55
CA ILE A 144 10.80 -7.22 0.44
C ILE A 144 12.19 -6.59 0.46
N ALA A 145 12.28 -5.26 0.63
CA ALA A 145 13.55 -4.55 0.74
C ALA A 145 14.36 -5.00 1.97
N HIS A 146 13.68 -5.26 3.09
CA HIS A 146 14.32 -5.79 4.29
C HIS A 146 14.91 -7.19 4.06
N ILE A 147 14.16 -8.11 3.47
CA ILE A 147 14.62 -9.48 3.13
C ILE A 147 15.77 -9.40 2.12
N ALA A 148 15.65 -8.61 1.07
CA ALA A 148 16.69 -8.41 0.06
C ALA A 148 18.02 -7.96 0.70
N LYS A 149 17.95 -7.00 1.62
CA LYS A 149 19.10 -6.50 2.37
C LYS A 149 19.70 -7.58 3.30
N LEU A 150 18.85 -8.37 3.96
CA LEU A 150 19.28 -9.41 4.90
C LEU A 150 20.06 -10.51 4.19
N GLU A 151 19.58 -10.89 3.00
CA GLU A 151 20.14 -11.99 2.18
C GLU A 151 21.20 -11.53 1.17
N GLY A 152 21.39 -10.22 0.97
CA GLY A 152 22.29 -9.70 -0.07
C GLY A 152 21.79 -9.97 -1.49
N LEU A 153 20.46 -10.05 -1.68
CA LEU A 153 19.80 -10.35 -2.96
C LEU A 153 19.16 -9.09 -3.56
N SER A 154 18.90 -9.13 -4.85
CA SER A 154 18.06 -8.11 -5.50
C SER A 154 16.57 -8.32 -5.16
N HIS A 155 15.75 -7.26 -5.27
CA HIS A 155 14.30 -7.34 -5.09
C HIS A 155 13.67 -8.37 -6.04
N THR A 156 14.19 -8.45 -7.27
CA THR A 156 13.70 -9.39 -8.29
C THR A 156 13.95 -10.85 -7.89
N GLU A 157 15.12 -11.16 -7.32
CA GLU A 157 15.45 -12.52 -6.86
C GLU A 157 14.56 -12.93 -5.68
N VAL A 158 14.37 -12.03 -4.70
CA VAL A 158 13.46 -12.26 -3.57
C VAL A 158 12.02 -12.50 -4.07
N LEU A 159 11.50 -11.63 -4.94
CA LEU A 159 10.15 -11.77 -5.48
C LEU A 159 9.96 -13.06 -6.26
N LYS A 160 10.92 -13.47 -7.12
CA LYS A 160 10.86 -14.74 -7.86
C LYS A 160 10.78 -15.94 -6.93
N ALA A 161 11.66 -16.01 -5.92
CA ALA A 161 11.66 -17.10 -4.96
C ALA A 161 10.32 -17.19 -4.18
N LEU A 162 9.76 -16.05 -3.79
CA LEU A 162 8.47 -16.01 -3.12
C LEU A 162 7.30 -16.40 -4.04
N MET A 163 7.33 -15.98 -5.32
CA MET A 163 6.34 -16.39 -6.32
C MET A 163 6.37 -17.90 -6.57
N GLU A 164 7.55 -18.49 -6.68
CA GLU A 164 7.74 -19.94 -6.80
C GLU A 164 7.23 -20.69 -5.55
N ALA A 165 7.29 -20.05 -4.39
CA ALA A 165 6.75 -20.59 -3.14
C ALA A 165 5.23 -20.39 -2.98
N GLY A 166 4.58 -19.57 -3.83
CA GLY A 166 3.14 -19.38 -3.83
C GLY A 166 2.64 -17.96 -3.53
N LEU A 167 3.50 -16.95 -3.57
CA LEU A 167 3.05 -15.54 -3.50
C LEU A 167 2.17 -15.20 -4.71
N ASP A 168 0.92 -14.78 -4.48
CA ASP A 168 -0.03 -14.45 -5.53
C ASP A 168 -0.07 -12.95 -5.88
N SER A 169 0.17 -12.09 -4.88
CA SER A 169 0.10 -10.64 -5.05
C SER A 169 0.82 -9.89 -3.91
N LEU A 170 1.18 -8.62 -4.15
CA LEU A 170 1.92 -7.79 -3.22
C LEU A 170 1.10 -6.58 -2.77
N PRO A 171 0.81 -6.42 -1.46
CA PRO A 171 0.14 -5.22 -0.95
C PRO A 171 1.04 -3.98 -1.03
N GLY A 172 0.44 -2.81 -1.24
CA GLY A 172 1.13 -1.51 -1.27
C GLY A 172 1.47 -0.96 0.13
N ALA A 173 1.61 -1.83 1.11
CA ALA A 173 1.87 -1.44 2.48
C ALA A 173 3.19 -0.67 2.65
N GLY A 174 3.25 0.14 3.70
CA GLY A 174 4.46 0.84 4.07
C GLY A 174 4.87 1.99 3.16
N ALA A 175 4.00 2.43 2.24
CA ALA A 175 4.20 3.62 1.43
C ALA A 175 4.12 4.90 2.29
N GLU A 176 3.15 4.99 3.15
CA GLU A 176 2.77 6.18 3.92
C GLU A 176 2.73 7.43 3.02
N ILE A 177 3.77 8.23 3.04
CA ILE A 177 4.13 9.24 2.03
C ILE A 177 5.52 8.87 1.50
N LEU A 178 5.69 8.78 0.18
CA LEU A 178 6.94 8.32 -0.45
C LEU A 178 8.08 9.35 -0.40
N ASN A 179 7.80 10.56 0.06
CA ASN A 179 8.82 11.59 0.26
C ASN A 179 9.77 11.22 1.42
N ASP A 180 11.07 11.22 1.16
CA ASP A 180 12.11 10.80 2.12
C ASP A 180 12.24 11.72 3.34
N ARG A 181 11.87 13.00 3.24
CA ARG A 181 11.79 13.88 4.41
C ARG A 181 10.78 13.32 5.42
N VAL A 182 9.59 12.97 4.94
CA VAL A 182 8.53 12.39 5.76
C VAL A 182 8.97 11.05 6.31
N ARG A 183 9.45 10.13 5.46
CA ARG A 183 9.87 8.78 5.84
C ARG A 183 10.93 8.77 6.92
N ARG A 184 11.96 9.61 6.81
CA ARG A 184 13.00 9.74 7.86
C ARG A 184 12.44 10.18 9.21
N LEU A 185 11.37 10.96 9.23
CA LEU A 185 10.75 11.46 10.46
C LEU A 185 9.81 10.44 11.13
N ILE A 186 9.05 9.66 10.34
CA ILE A 186 8.02 8.76 10.87
C ILE A 186 8.40 7.28 10.87
N SER A 187 9.26 6.84 9.95
CA SER A 187 9.60 5.41 9.71
C SER A 187 11.04 5.20 9.26
N LYS A 188 12.00 5.81 9.95
CA LYS A 188 13.44 5.82 9.59
C LYS A 188 14.03 4.44 9.30
N GLY A 189 13.51 3.38 9.90
CA GLY A 189 14.00 1.99 9.70
C GLY A 189 13.40 1.27 8.50
N LYS A 190 12.48 1.89 7.76
CA LYS A 190 11.96 1.37 6.48
C LYS A 190 12.81 1.83 5.30
N CYS A 191 12.66 1.18 4.17
CA CYS A 191 13.25 1.60 2.89
C CYS A 191 12.85 3.04 2.51
N GLY A 192 13.64 3.72 1.70
CA GLY A 192 13.33 5.03 1.13
C GLY A 192 12.14 4.99 0.16
N GLY A 193 11.66 6.17 -0.25
CA GLY A 193 10.57 6.27 -1.22
C GLY A 193 10.92 5.65 -2.57
N GLN A 194 12.11 5.95 -3.07
CA GLN A 194 12.59 5.39 -4.33
C GLN A 194 12.72 3.87 -4.28
N GLU A 195 13.27 3.31 -3.20
CA GLU A 195 13.41 1.86 -3.04
C GLU A 195 12.04 1.15 -2.96
N TRP A 196 11.04 1.77 -2.32
CA TRP A 196 9.66 1.29 -2.34
C TRP A 196 9.11 1.20 -3.77
N LEU A 197 9.33 2.23 -4.59
CA LEU A 197 8.92 2.27 -6.00
C LEU A 197 9.68 1.23 -6.83
N ASP A 198 10.97 1.00 -6.56
CA ASP A 198 11.78 0.02 -7.28
C ASP A 198 11.33 -1.43 -7.00
N VAL A 199 10.91 -1.73 -5.77
CA VAL A 199 10.27 -3.04 -5.45
C VAL A 199 8.98 -3.20 -6.26
N MET A 200 8.14 -2.16 -6.35
CA MET A 200 6.91 -2.23 -7.15
C MET A 200 7.18 -2.37 -8.65
N ARG A 201 8.19 -1.67 -9.19
CA ARG A 201 8.66 -1.87 -10.57
C ARG A 201 9.05 -3.32 -10.82
N ALA A 202 9.88 -3.90 -9.93
CA ALA A 202 10.29 -5.29 -10.03
C ALA A 202 9.08 -6.25 -10.00
N ALA A 203 8.12 -6.02 -9.09
CA ALA A 203 6.89 -6.80 -9.01
C ALA A 203 6.06 -6.71 -10.30
N HIS A 204 5.90 -5.50 -10.88
CA HIS A 204 5.17 -5.30 -12.12
C HIS A 204 5.86 -5.96 -13.31
N GLN A 205 7.20 -5.91 -13.40
CA GLN A 205 7.98 -6.59 -14.43
C GLN A 205 7.83 -8.11 -14.36
N LEU A 206 7.63 -8.67 -13.18
CA LEU A 206 7.35 -10.08 -12.96
C LEU A 206 5.87 -10.46 -13.18
N GLY A 207 5.01 -9.49 -13.47
CA GLY A 207 3.58 -9.72 -13.69
C GLY A 207 2.75 -9.84 -12.40
N LEU A 208 3.33 -9.60 -11.22
CA LEU A 208 2.59 -9.60 -9.96
C LEU A 208 1.53 -8.51 -9.94
N THR A 209 0.36 -8.87 -9.46
CA THR A 209 -0.70 -7.92 -9.13
C THR A 209 -0.36 -7.22 -7.81
N THR A 210 -0.51 -5.90 -7.78
CA THR A 210 -0.18 -5.11 -6.60
C THR A 210 -1.29 -4.13 -6.23
N SER A 211 -1.20 -3.53 -5.05
CA SER A 211 -1.96 -2.33 -4.68
C SER A 211 -1.00 -1.19 -4.33
N ALA A 212 -1.54 0.02 -4.21
CA ALA A 212 -0.80 1.17 -3.72
C ALA A 212 -1.58 1.85 -2.59
N THR A 213 -0.89 2.53 -1.69
CA THR A 213 -1.48 3.12 -0.50
C THR A 213 -0.89 4.48 -0.20
N MET A 214 -1.62 5.30 0.53
CA MET A 214 -1.14 6.55 1.11
C MET A 214 -1.73 6.74 2.50
N MET A 215 -0.91 7.06 3.49
CA MET A 215 -1.37 7.53 4.80
C MET A 215 -1.09 9.03 4.89
N PHE A 216 -2.13 9.83 5.09
CA PHE A 216 -2.02 11.29 5.10
C PHE A 216 -2.66 11.92 6.35
N GLY A 217 -2.41 13.21 6.56
CA GLY A 217 -2.93 13.94 7.73
C GLY A 217 -2.03 13.86 8.95
N HIS A 218 -0.70 13.73 8.76
CA HIS A 218 0.28 13.73 9.85
C HIS A 218 1.27 14.90 9.72
N ILE A 219 2.44 14.73 9.08
CA ILE A 219 3.51 15.73 9.00
C ILE A 219 3.87 16.15 7.57
N GLU A 220 3.26 15.50 6.62
CA GLU A 220 3.46 15.80 5.21
C GLU A 220 2.84 17.13 4.82
N THR A 221 3.31 17.71 3.73
CA THR A 221 2.68 18.85 3.08
C THR A 221 1.68 18.37 2.01
N LEU A 222 0.81 19.26 1.56
CA LEU A 222 -0.10 18.95 0.45
C LEU A 222 0.67 18.64 -0.83
N GLU A 223 1.75 19.35 -1.11
CA GLU A 223 2.65 19.12 -2.24
C GLU A 223 3.16 17.67 -2.24
N GLU A 224 3.64 17.19 -1.10
CA GLU A 224 4.17 15.82 -0.94
C GLU A 224 3.10 14.74 -1.16
N ARG A 225 1.81 15.03 -0.91
CA ARG A 225 0.71 14.12 -1.27
C ARG A 225 0.54 13.99 -2.79
N PHE A 226 0.62 15.11 -3.52
CA PHE A 226 0.46 15.09 -4.97
C PHE A 226 1.69 14.52 -5.69
N GLU A 227 2.90 14.78 -5.20
CA GLU A 227 4.12 14.11 -5.66
C GLU A 227 4.02 12.59 -5.52
N HIS A 228 3.55 12.11 -4.37
CA HIS A 228 3.30 10.69 -4.11
C HIS A 228 2.38 10.06 -5.17
N LEU A 229 1.26 10.72 -5.51
CA LEU A 229 0.34 10.25 -6.54
C LEU A 229 1.00 10.22 -7.93
N VAL A 230 1.80 11.23 -8.27
CA VAL A 230 2.54 11.27 -9.54
C VAL A 230 3.53 10.12 -9.63
N TRP A 231 4.32 9.84 -8.60
CA TRP A 231 5.27 8.72 -8.61
C TRP A 231 4.60 7.35 -8.75
N LEU A 232 3.48 7.12 -8.10
CA LEU A 232 2.71 5.90 -8.28
C LEU A 232 2.19 5.75 -9.72
N ARG A 233 1.68 6.84 -10.31
CA ARG A 233 1.20 6.88 -11.69
C ARG A 233 2.30 6.57 -12.69
N GLU A 234 3.51 7.07 -12.46
CA GLU A 234 4.69 6.80 -13.28
C GLU A 234 5.05 5.32 -13.25
N VAL A 235 5.19 4.71 -12.07
CA VAL A 235 5.43 3.28 -11.92
C VAL A 235 4.33 2.45 -12.60
N GLN A 236 3.07 2.85 -12.48
CA GLN A 236 1.97 2.19 -13.18
C GLN A 236 2.09 2.30 -14.71
N SER A 237 2.64 3.40 -15.22
CA SER A 237 2.84 3.60 -16.67
C SER A 237 4.00 2.77 -17.24
N GLU A 238 4.99 2.46 -16.40
CA GLU A 238 6.19 1.69 -16.78
C GLU A 238 5.94 0.16 -16.82
N LYS A 239 4.82 -0.31 -16.30
CA LYS A 239 4.51 -1.74 -16.25
C LYS A 239 4.41 -2.36 -17.64
N PRO A 240 4.77 -3.65 -17.83
CA PRO A 240 4.50 -4.37 -19.07
C PRO A 240 3.02 -4.34 -19.46
N VAL A 241 2.73 -4.35 -20.74
CA VAL A 241 1.36 -4.28 -21.29
C VAL A 241 0.44 -5.34 -20.68
N ASN A 242 0.95 -6.56 -20.50
CA ASN A 242 0.20 -7.69 -19.96
C ASN A 242 0.16 -7.73 -18.40
N SER A 243 0.89 -6.86 -17.71
CA SER A 243 0.86 -6.76 -16.27
C SER A 243 -0.31 -5.88 -15.82
N LYS A 244 -0.97 -6.26 -14.72
CA LYS A 244 -2.02 -5.44 -14.10
C LYS A 244 -1.42 -4.26 -13.32
N GLY A 245 -0.23 -4.45 -12.72
CA GLY A 245 0.37 -3.47 -11.83
C GLY A 245 -0.51 -3.18 -10.62
N PHE A 246 -0.67 -1.91 -10.29
CA PHE A 246 -1.59 -1.46 -9.24
C PHE A 246 -3.04 -1.65 -9.68
N ILE A 247 -3.76 -2.56 -9.04
CA ILE A 247 -5.20 -2.76 -9.29
C ILE A 247 -6.07 -1.83 -8.44
N ALA A 248 -5.52 -1.32 -7.35
CA ALA A 248 -6.20 -0.41 -6.45
C ALA A 248 -5.21 0.57 -5.80
N PHE A 249 -5.70 1.76 -5.48
CA PHE A 249 -5.04 2.72 -4.61
C PHE A 249 -5.93 3.00 -3.41
N ILE A 250 -5.38 2.91 -2.21
CA ILE A 250 -6.11 3.05 -0.94
C ILE A 250 -5.49 4.18 -0.11
N PRO A 251 -6.04 5.40 -0.11
CA PRO A 251 -5.64 6.45 0.81
C PRO A 251 -6.45 6.37 2.11
N TRP A 252 -5.78 6.55 3.25
CA TRP A 252 -6.42 6.64 4.56
C TRP A 252 -5.81 7.73 5.43
N PRO A 253 -6.60 8.36 6.31
CA PRO A 253 -6.07 9.35 7.23
C PRO A 253 -5.29 8.67 8.36
N PHE A 254 -4.28 9.38 8.85
CA PHE A 254 -3.48 8.97 10.00
C PHE A 254 -4.36 8.71 11.22
N GLN A 255 -4.16 7.56 11.87
CA GLN A 255 -4.79 7.24 13.15
C GLN A 255 -3.79 7.53 14.27
N ASP A 256 -4.04 8.57 15.04
CA ASP A 256 -3.06 9.11 15.98
C ASP A 256 -3.07 8.45 17.36
N ASP A 257 -4.13 7.72 17.68
CA ASP A 257 -4.36 7.20 19.03
C ASP A 257 -3.24 6.24 19.47
N GLY A 258 -2.69 6.51 20.64
CA GLY A 258 -1.62 5.70 21.22
C GLY A 258 -0.24 5.84 20.56
N THR A 259 -0.10 6.51 19.42
CA THR A 259 1.15 6.56 18.65
C THR A 259 2.25 7.38 19.29
N LEU A 260 3.52 7.03 18.99
CA LEU A 260 4.67 7.84 19.40
C LEU A 260 4.68 9.23 18.74
N LEU A 261 4.12 9.37 17.53
CA LEU A 261 3.99 10.69 16.90
C LEU A 261 3.14 11.63 17.73
N LYS A 262 2.00 11.17 18.25
CA LYS A 262 1.16 11.95 19.17
C LYS A 262 1.86 12.21 20.49
N LYS A 263 2.39 11.16 21.12
CA LYS A 263 3.01 11.26 22.47
C LYS A 263 4.25 12.15 22.52
N VAL A 264 5.11 12.08 21.48
CA VAL A 264 6.42 12.73 21.52
C VAL A 264 6.42 14.07 20.77
N ARG A 265 5.56 14.23 19.75
CA ARG A 265 5.55 15.42 18.89
C ARG A 265 4.22 16.16 18.87
N GLY A 266 3.21 15.71 19.59
CA GLY A 266 1.88 16.31 19.59
C GLY A 266 1.14 16.24 18.24
N ILE A 267 1.59 15.35 17.32
CA ILE A 267 0.99 15.24 15.99
C ILE A 267 -0.30 14.45 16.11
N THR A 268 -1.39 15.08 15.71
CA THR A 268 -2.74 14.50 15.68
C THR A 268 -3.30 14.55 14.26
N ASN A 269 -4.26 13.68 13.99
CA ASN A 269 -5.00 13.73 12.74
C ASN A 269 -5.85 15.00 12.67
N GLN A 270 -5.65 15.80 11.63
CA GLN A 270 -6.38 17.04 11.38
C GLN A 270 -7.29 16.95 10.13
N VAL A 271 -7.39 15.77 9.52
CA VAL A 271 -8.15 15.56 8.29
C VAL A 271 -9.65 15.69 8.58
N SER A 272 -10.29 16.68 7.99
CA SER A 272 -11.74 16.82 8.00
C SER A 272 -12.41 15.83 7.05
N ALA A 273 -13.71 15.59 7.22
CA ALA A 273 -14.50 14.78 6.28
C ALA A 273 -14.46 15.34 4.85
N ASP A 274 -14.52 16.66 4.69
CA ASP A 274 -14.40 17.31 3.37
C ASP A 274 -13.03 17.07 2.75
N GLU A 275 -11.95 17.24 3.51
CA GLU A 275 -10.58 16.96 3.04
C GLU A 275 -10.41 15.51 2.62
N TYR A 276 -10.98 14.56 3.37
CA TYR A 276 -10.94 13.14 3.02
C TYR A 276 -11.64 12.88 1.68
N ILE A 277 -12.86 13.40 1.49
CA ILE A 277 -13.62 13.25 0.24
C ILE A 277 -12.86 13.87 -0.93
N ARG A 278 -12.29 15.06 -0.75
CA ARG A 278 -11.47 15.75 -1.76
C ARG A 278 -10.26 14.91 -2.15
N MET A 279 -9.55 14.32 -1.16
CA MET A 279 -8.40 13.43 -1.44
C MET A 279 -8.79 12.17 -2.21
N ILE A 280 -9.92 11.53 -1.89
CA ILE A 280 -10.43 10.38 -2.66
C ILE A 280 -10.74 10.79 -4.10
N ALA A 281 -11.44 11.90 -4.30
CA ALA A 281 -11.78 12.39 -5.64
C ALA A 281 -10.52 12.76 -6.45
N LEU A 282 -9.59 13.47 -5.84
CA LEU A 282 -8.32 13.85 -6.49
C LEU A 282 -7.41 12.65 -6.74
N SER A 283 -7.41 11.65 -5.87
CA SER A 283 -6.68 10.40 -6.14
C SER A 283 -7.19 9.76 -7.44
N ARG A 284 -8.50 9.72 -7.68
CA ARG A 284 -9.07 9.24 -8.95
C ARG A 284 -8.65 10.10 -10.15
N ILE A 285 -8.65 11.42 -9.99
CA ILE A 285 -8.27 12.37 -11.04
C ILE A 285 -6.77 12.25 -11.37
N MET A 286 -5.92 12.10 -10.36
CA MET A 286 -4.47 12.05 -10.52
C MET A 286 -3.93 10.67 -10.95
N LEU A 287 -4.70 9.60 -10.74
CA LEU A 287 -4.34 8.22 -11.06
C LEU A 287 -5.27 7.60 -12.13
N PRO A 288 -5.39 8.22 -13.33
CA PRO A 288 -6.33 7.72 -14.34
C PRO A 288 -5.91 6.35 -14.92
N ASN A 289 -4.71 5.88 -14.64
CA ASN A 289 -4.19 4.56 -15.02
C ASN A 289 -4.32 3.50 -13.91
N VAL A 290 -4.90 3.85 -12.75
CA VAL A 290 -5.26 2.91 -11.67
C VAL A 290 -6.78 2.76 -11.61
N LYS A 291 -7.26 1.52 -11.76
CA LYS A 291 -8.68 1.27 -12.00
C LYS A 291 -9.57 1.52 -10.78
N ASN A 292 -9.12 1.18 -9.59
CA ASN A 292 -9.90 1.28 -8.35
C ASN A 292 -9.25 2.24 -7.37
N ILE A 293 -10.05 3.12 -6.79
CA ILE A 293 -9.66 4.02 -5.71
C ILE A 293 -10.61 3.78 -4.55
#